data_237801d94709535c5fd1c9205b40201c
#
_entry.id   237801d94709535c5fd1c9205b40201c
#
_cell.length_a   1.000
_cell.length_b   1.000
_cell.length_c   1.000
_cell.angle_alpha   90.00
_cell.angle_beta   90.00
_cell.angle_gamma   90.00
#
_symmetry.space_group_name_H-M   'P 1'
#
loop_
_entity.id
_entity.type
_entity.pdbx_description
1 polymer ?
#
loop_
_entity_poly.entity_id
_entity_poly.type
_entity_poly.pdbx_seq_one_letter_code
_entity_poly.pdbx_strand_id
1 'polypeptide(L)'
;GRDFVAGFYDRPGIGPVMTVLALSFVVSPLGAPAFSLMSREMRFKALHNIGFASSFVNSGLGVLLAYLGYSSMALAWGLLASTILHSLLCLLAVRDRRWLRPSLVHWRQIVSFGGTLSLSTLIASANADGIKFLLGAYMSPAGVAQFGRATQVPRLFRQGIFAPVSRVLTPAWSEDIRQGRPIAAAAEKLVAANTVLVWPAFLAMGLIAEP
;
A
#
# COMPACT_ATOMS: atom_id res chain seq x y z
N GLY A 1 18.04 8.14 -15.25
CA GLY A 1 17.67 7.33 -14.09
C GLY A 1 17.98 5.84 -14.22
N ARG A 2 17.70 5.22 -15.38
CA ARG A 2 17.82 3.77 -15.61
C ARG A 2 19.29 3.29 -15.51
N ASP A 3 20.19 4.00 -16.13
CA ASP A 3 21.62 3.65 -16.20
C ASP A 3 22.34 3.90 -14.87
N PHE A 4 21.87 4.87 -14.09
CA PHE A 4 22.39 5.15 -12.74
C PHE A 4 22.08 4.01 -11.75
N VAL A 5 20.87 3.46 -11.79
CA VAL A 5 20.46 2.36 -10.91
C VAL A 5 21.06 1.03 -11.36
N ALA A 6 21.16 0.79 -12.67
CA ALA A 6 21.80 -0.41 -13.21
C ALA A 6 23.31 -0.45 -12.88
N GLY A 7 24.00 0.70 -12.90
CA GLY A 7 25.40 0.81 -12.50
C GLY A 7 25.66 0.62 -11.00
N PHE A 8 24.66 0.95 -10.16
CA PHE A 8 24.79 0.79 -8.69
C PHE A 8 24.62 -0.67 -8.24
N TYR A 9 23.82 -1.47 -8.94
CA TYR A 9 23.55 -2.86 -8.56
C TYR A 9 24.31 -3.92 -9.38
N ASP A 10 25.08 -3.52 -10.39
CA ASP A 10 25.95 -4.36 -11.24
C ASP A 10 25.32 -5.69 -11.72
N ARG A 11 23.99 -5.66 -11.98
CA ARG A 11 23.24 -6.82 -12.45
C ARG A 11 22.44 -6.49 -13.72
N PRO A 12 22.77 -7.09 -14.87
CA PRO A 12 22.16 -6.76 -16.17
C PRO A 12 20.67 -7.05 -16.27
N GLY A 13 20.08 -7.86 -15.36
CA GLY A 13 18.64 -8.20 -15.36
C GLY A 13 17.72 -7.15 -14.73
N ILE A 14 18.23 -6.13 -14.05
CA ILE A 14 17.40 -5.16 -13.29
C ILE A 14 16.76 -4.13 -14.23
N GLY A 15 17.41 -3.73 -15.30
CA GLY A 15 16.93 -2.70 -16.21
C GLY A 15 15.54 -3.00 -16.83
N PRO A 16 15.31 -4.16 -17.43
CA PRO A 16 14.00 -4.55 -17.96
C PRO A 16 12.90 -4.59 -16.90
N VAL A 17 13.19 -5.14 -15.71
CA VAL A 17 12.25 -5.20 -14.59
C VAL A 17 11.82 -3.79 -14.16
N MET A 18 12.76 -2.88 -14.02
CA MET A 18 12.52 -1.47 -13.70
C MET A 18 11.63 -0.78 -14.74
N THR A 19 11.81 -1.09 -16.02
CA THR A 19 10.99 -0.51 -17.09
C THR A 19 9.52 -0.96 -16.98
N VAL A 20 9.30 -2.25 -16.73
CA VAL A 20 7.93 -2.80 -16.54
C VAL A 20 7.28 -2.21 -15.28
N LEU A 21 8.03 -2.10 -14.19
CA LEU A 21 7.54 -1.47 -12.96
C LEU A 21 7.22 0.02 -13.17
N ALA A 22 8.06 0.75 -13.89
CA ALA A 22 7.80 2.16 -14.21
C ALA A 22 6.50 2.33 -15.00
N LEU A 23 6.17 1.40 -15.90
CA LEU A 23 4.89 1.43 -16.63
C LEU A 23 3.69 1.27 -15.70
N SER A 24 3.81 0.48 -14.63
CA SER A 24 2.75 0.34 -13.61
C SER A 24 2.45 1.67 -12.92
N PHE A 25 3.46 2.52 -12.69
CA PHE A 25 3.27 3.86 -12.12
C PHE A 25 2.51 4.81 -13.06
N VAL A 26 2.61 4.62 -14.37
CA VAL A 26 1.85 5.41 -15.34
C VAL A 26 0.38 4.96 -15.38
N VAL A 27 0.13 3.67 -15.24
CA VAL A 27 -1.22 3.10 -15.28
C VAL A 27 -1.99 3.33 -13.97
N SER A 28 -1.31 3.25 -12.82
CA SER A 28 -1.94 3.34 -11.50
C SER A 28 -2.80 4.60 -11.29
N PRO A 29 -2.39 5.82 -11.70
CA PRO A 29 -3.19 7.04 -11.52
C PRO A 29 -4.50 7.03 -12.31
N LEU A 30 -4.62 6.24 -13.36
CA LEU A 30 -5.85 6.17 -14.17
C LEU A 30 -7.03 5.60 -13.38
N GLY A 31 -6.79 4.62 -12.51
CA GLY A 31 -7.82 4.01 -11.66
C GLY A 31 -8.03 4.71 -10.33
N ALA A 32 -7.09 5.53 -9.85
CA ALA A 32 -7.10 6.11 -8.53
C ALA A 32 -8.33 7.01 -8.23
N PRO A 33 -8.80 7.89 -9.14
CA PRO A 33 -9.99 8.70 -8.90
C PRO A 33 -11.26 7.84 -8.78
N ALA A 34 -11.39 6.81 -9.62
CA ALA A 34 -12.53 5.89 -9.56
C ALA A 34 -12.55 5.10 -8.26
N PHE A 35 -11.40 4.60 -7.81
CA PHE A 35 -11.24 3.95 -6.53
C PHE A 35 -11.64 4.86 -5.35
N SER A 36 -11.16 6.11 -5.37
CA SER A 36 -11.48 7.10 -4.33
C SER A 36 -12.98 7.43 -4.27
N LEU A 37 -13.63 7.56 -5.44
CA LEU A 37 -15.07 7.79 -5.53
C LEU A 37 -15.86 6.61 -4.95
N MET A 38 -15.53 5.39 -5.33
CA MET A 38 -16.18 4.18 -4.80
C MET A 38 -15.96 4.02 -3.30
N SER A 39 -14.78 4.37 -2.78
CA SER A 39 -14.52 4.39 -1.34
C SER A 39 -15.38 5.40 -0.61
N ARG A 40 -15.56 6.60 -1.19
CA ARG A 40 -16.44 7.65 -0.65
C ARG A 40 -17.92 7.23 -0.67
N GLU A 41 -18.34 6.49 -1.70
CA GLU A 41 -19.70 5.94 -1.83
C GLU A 41 -19.90 4.68 -0.96
N MET A 42 -18.94 4.30 -0.14
CA MET A 42 -18.98 3.10 0.70
C MET A 42 -19.25 1.80 -0.07
N ARG A 43 -18.87 1.72 -1.34
CA ARG A 43 -19.09 0.54 -2.20
C ARG A 43 -18.04 -0.54 -1.95
N PHE A 44 -17.85 -0.92 -0.70
CA PHE A 44 -16.80 -1.84 -0.26
C PHE A 44 -16.86 -3.21 -0.92
N LYS A 45 -18.06 -3.73 -1.21
CA LYS A 45 -18.22 -5.02 -1.90
C LYS A 45 -17.60 -4.99 -3.30
N ALA A 46 -17.83 -3.92 -4.06
CA ALA A 46 -17.24 -3.76 -5.38
C ALA A 46 -15.71 -3.59 -5.30
N LEU A 47 -15.23 -2.76 -4.37
CA LEU A 47 -13.80 -2.57 -4.12
C LEU A 47 -13.10 -3.88 -3.74
N HIS A 48 -13.73 -4.67 -2.86
CA HIS A 48 -13.20 -5.97 -2.47
C HIS A 48 -13.10 -6.93 -3.66
N ASN A 49 -14.16 -7.04 -4.46
CA ASN A 49 -14.17 -7.92 -5.63
C ASN A 49 -13.10 -7.51 -6.66
N ILE A 50 -12.94 -6.21 -6.92
CA ILE A 50 -11.90 -5.68 -7.81
C ILE A 50 -10.51 -6.01 -7.26
N GLY A 51 -10.28 -5.76 -5.97
CA GLY A 51 -9.03 -6.08 -5.30
C GLY A 51 -8.70 -7.56 -5.35
N PHE A 52 -9.70 -8.42 -5.08
CA PHE A 52 -9.55 -9.88 -5.14
C PHE A 52 -9.19 -10.35 -6.55
N ALA A 53 -9.95 -9.91 -7.58
CA ALA A 53 -9.68 -10.24 -8.97
C ALA A 53 -8.27 -9.81 -9.40
N SER A 54 -7.86 -8.61 -9.04
CA SER A 54 -6.52 -8.09 -9.37
C SER A 54 -5.42 -8.86 -8.67
N SER A 55 -5.61 -9.24 -7.39
CA SER A 55 -4.65 -10.06 -6.64
C SER A 55 -4.55 -11.46 -7.21
N PHE A 56 -5.67 -12.04 -7.64
CA PHE A 56 -5.70 -13.35 -8.27
C PHE A 56 -4.92 -13.36 -9.59
N VAL A 57 -5.09 -12.32 -10.41
CA VAL A 57 -4.33 -12.16 -11.66
C VAL A 57 -2.85 -11.95 -11.37
N ASN A 58 -2.50 -11.12 -10.38
CA ASN A 58 -1.10 -10.92 -10.00
C ASN A 58 -0.42 -12.24 -9.62
N SER A 59 -1.04 -12.99 -8.71
CA SER A 59 -0.48 -14.26 -8.22
C SER A 59 -0.49 -15.34 -9.32
N GLY A 60 -1.59 -15.47 -10.05
CA GLY A 60 -1.74 -16.46 -11.12
C GLY A 60 -0.75 -16.25 -12.27
N LEU A 61 -0.64 -15.02 -12.78
CA LEU A 61 0.34 -14.69 -13.81
C LEU A 61 1.77 -14.78 -13.28
N GLY A 62 2.01 -14.34 -12.05
CA GLY A 62 3.33 -14.45 -11.42
C GLY A 62 3.81 -15.91 -11.36
N VAL A 63 2.96 -16.82 -10.88
CA VAL A 63 3.26 -18.25 -10.81
C VAL A 63 3.42 -18.85 -12.22
N LEU A 64 2.51 -18.56 -13.13
CA LEU A 64 2.55 -19.07 -14.51
C LEU A 64 3.85 -18.67 -15.23
N LEU A 65 4.22 -17.39 -15.15
CA LEU A 65 5.44 -16.87 -15.79
C LEU A 65 6.71 -17.38 -15.09
N ALA A 66 6.67 -17.57 -13.78
CA ALA A 66 7.78 -18.19 -13.05
C ALA A 66 7.99 -19.63 -13.49
N TYR A 67 6.91 -20.39 -13.70
CA TYR A 67 6.96 -21.77 -14.23
C TYR A 67 7.52 -21.83 -15.66
N LEU A 68 7.23 -20.80 -16.47
CA LEU A 68 7.78 -20.64 -17.83
C LEU A 68 9.25 -20.16 -17.84
N GLY A 69 9.89 -19.96 -16.68
CA GLY A 69 11.31 -19.60 -16.58
C GLY A 69 11.62 -18.12 -16.61
N TYR A 70 10.61 -17.23 -16.54
CA TYR A 70 10.83 -15.77 -16.60
C TYR A 70 11.38 -15.17 -15.28
N SER A 71 11.68 -15.99 -14.26
CA SER A 71 12.33 -15.59 -13.00
C SER A 71 11.80 -14.25 -12.44
N SER A 72 12.69 -13.25 -12.23
CA SER A 72 12.31 -11.94 -11.66
C SER A 72 11.32 -11.13 -12.51
N MET A 73 11.31 -11.34 -13.83
CA MET A 73 10.37 -10.68 -14.74
C MET A 73 8.92 -11.15 -14.54
N ALA A 74 8.72 -12.38 -14.05
CA ALA A 74 7.39 -12.92 -13.75
C ALA A 74 6.62 -12.04 -12.75
N LEU A 75 7.29 -11.57 -11.71
CA LEU A 75 6.71 -10.69 -10.69
C LEU A 75 6.35 -9.31 -11.26
N ALA A 76 7.22 -8.75 -12.11
CA ALA A 76 6.99 -7.44 -12.71
C ALA A 76 5.79 -7.46 -13.67
N TRP A 77 5.68 -8.47 -14.52
CA TRP A 77 4.55 -8.63 -15.43
C TRP A 77 3.24 -8.94 -14.68
N GLY A 78 3.28 -9.77 -13.64
CA GLY A 78 2.14 -10.02 -12.77
C GLY A 78 1.59 -8.73 -12.15
N LEU A 79 2.50 -7.89 -11.61
CA LEU A 79 2.14 -6.59 -11.04
C LEU A 79 1.56 -5.64 -12.09
N LEU A 80 2.16 -5.54 -13.27
CA LEU A 80 1.66 -4.67 -14.34
C LEU A 80 0.26 -5.10 -14.78
N ALA A 81 0.07 -6.40 -15.05
CA ALA A 81 -1.23 -6.93 -15.48
C ALA A 81 -2.32 -6.69 -14.41
N SER A 82 -1.99 -6.92 -13.15
CA SER A 82 -2.92 -6.66 -12.04
C SER A 82 -3.26 -5.18 -11.90
N THR A 83 -2.30 -4.28 -12.08
CA THR A 83 -2.50 -2.83 -12.05
C THR A 83 -3.40 -2.36 -13.18
N ILE A 84 -3.19 -2.88 -14.39
CA ILE A 84 -4.06 -2.60 -15.56
C ILE A 84 -5.48 -3.09 -15.29
N LEU A 85 -5.63 -4.34 -14.84
CA LEU A 85 -6.94 -4.90 -14.53
C LEU A 85 -7.65 -4.13 -13.42
N HIS A 86 -6.95 -3.80 -12.35
CA HIS A 86 -7.49 -3.00 -11.24
C HIS A 86 -7.99 -1.65 -11.73
N SER A 87 -7.18 -0.91 -12.48
CA SER A 87 -7.54 0.40 -13.02
C SER A 87 -8.74 0.30 -13.98
N LEU A 88 -8.74 -0.71 -14.86
CA LEU A 88 -9.83 -0.93 -15.81
C LEU A 88 -11.15 -1.26 -15.09
N LEU A 89 -11.12 -2.18 -14.12
CA LEU A 89 -12.30 -2.55 -13.35
C LEU A 89 -12.86 -1.39 -12.52
N CYS A 90 -11.99 -0.57 -11.93
CA CYS A 90 -12.40 0.65 -11.24
C CYS A 90 -13.10 1.62 -12.20
N LEU A 91 -12.54 1.84 -13.40
CA LEU A 91 -13.12 2.71 -14.42
C LEU A 91 -14.49 2.19 -14.92
N LEU A 92 -14.63 0.88 -15.10
CA LEU A 92 -15.88 0.24 -15.54
C LEU A 92 -16.96 0.24 -14.44
N ALA A 93 -16.56 0.15 -13.18
CA ALA A 93 -17.48 0.12 -12.04
C ALA A 93 -18.13 1.48 -11.75
N VAL A 94 -17.54 2.58 -12.20
CA VAL A 94 -18.09 3.93 -12.07
C VAL A 94 -18.93 4.26 -13.30
N ARG A 95 -20.24 4.39 -13.10
CA ARG A 95 -21.23 4.63 -14.18
C ARG A 95 -21.23 6.08 -14.67
N ASP A 96 -20.93 7.02 -13.80
CA ASP A 96 -20.91 8.44 -14.15
C ASP A 96 -19.50 8.88 -14.57
N ARG A 97 -19.33 9.16 -15.86
CA ARG A 97 -18.04 9.56 -16.46
C ARG A 97 -17.76 11.07 -16.38
N ARG A 98 -18.60 11.84 -15.71
CA ARG A 98 -18.42 13.32 -15.59
C ARG A 98 -17.14 13.70 -14.85
N TRP A 99 -16.69 12.84 -13.92
CA TRP A 99 -15.44 13.04 -13.18
C TRP A 99 -14.16 12.86 -14.03
N LEU A 100 -14.26 12.25 -15.23
CA LEU A 100 -13.14 12.14 -16.18
C LEU A 100 -12.79 13.48 -16.87
N ARG A 101 -13.63 14.50 -16.73
CA ARG A 101 -13.33 15.80 -17.31
C ARG A 101 -12.26 16.51 -16.46
N PRO A 102 -11.05 16.74 -16.99
CA PRO A 102 -10.00 17.41 -16.24
C PRO A 102 -10.46 18.85 -15.97
N SER A 103 -10.50 19.23 -14.70
CA SER A 103 -10.81 20.58 -14.27
C SER A 103 -9.63 21.12 -13.43
N LEU A 104 -9.10 22.27 -13.85
CA LEU A 104 -8.01 22.94 -13.14
C LEU A 104 -8.53 23.99 -12.15
N VAL A 105 -9.85 24.06 -11.92
CA VAL A 105 -10.46 25.10 -11.07
C VAL A 105 -9.91 25.12 -9.65
N HIS A 106 -9.63 23.94 -9.08
CA HIS A 106 -9.14 23.82 -7.69
C HIS A 106 -7.68 23.33 -7.60
N TRP A 107 -6.88 23.53 -8.65
CA TRP A 107 -5.53 22.98 -8.72
C TRP A 107 -4.63 23.40 -7.54
N ARG A 108 -4.74 24.63 -7.04
CA ARG A 108 -3.97 25.12 -5.89
C ARG A 108 -4.28 24.34 -4.61
N GLN A 109 -5.55 24.04 -4.35
CA GLN A 109 -5.97 23.25 -3.18
C GLN A 109 -5.49 21.80 -3.31
N ILE A 110 -5.59 21.22 -4.52
CA ILE A 110 -5.14 19.85 -4.79
C ILE A 110 -3.62 19.76 -4.61
N VAL A 111 -2.86 20.69 -5.14
CA VAL A 111 -1.39 20.70 -5.01
C VAL A 111 -0.95 20.94 -3.57
N SER A 112 -1.57 21.86 -2.85
CA SER A 112 -1.24 22.13 -1.44
C SER A 112 -1.54 20.90 -0.57
N PHE A 113 -2.75 20.36 -0.64
CA PHE A 113 -3.13 19.19 0.13
C PHE A 113 -2.35 17.92 -0.29
N GLY A 114 -2.28 17.67 -1.60
CA GLY A 114 -1.55 16.54 -2.15
C GLY A 114 -0.05 16.62 -1.89
N GLY A 115 0.53 17.82 -1.97
CA GLY A 115 1.94 18.06 -1.64
C GLY A 115 2.27 17.77 -0.18
N THR A 116 1.44 18.24 0.75
CA THR A 116 1.60 17.94 2.18
C THR A 116 1.46 16.44 2.46
N LEU A 117 0.47 15.79 1.85
CA LEU A 117 0.26 14.34 2.00
C LEU A 117 1.41 13.53 1.40
N SER A 118 1.89 13.92 0.22
CA SER A 118 3.04 13.29 -0.43
C SER A 118 4.31 13.45 0.39
N LEU A 119 4.56 14.63 0.95
CA LEU A 119 5.71 14.88 1.81
C LEU A 119 5.64 14.04 3.09
N SER A 120 4.48 13.97 3.74
CA SER A 120 4.26 13.10 4.91
C SER A 120 4.52 11.63 4.59
N THR A 121 4.05 11.17 3.43
CA THR A 121 4.26 9.78 2.97
C THR A 121 5.72 9.51 2.65
N LEU A 122 6.43 10.47 2.03
CA LEU A 122 7.87 10.37 1.75
C LEU A 122 8.67 10.27 3.05
N ILE A 123 8.38 11.11 4.04
CA ILE A 123 9.04 11.08 5.35
C ILE A 123 8.77 9.74 6.05
N ALA A 124 7.54 9.27 6.05
CA ALA A 124 7.16 7.99 6.64
C ALA A 124 7.86 6.80 5.95
N SER A 125 7.95 6.82 4.61
CA SER A 125 8.64 5.80 3.84
C SER A 125 10.15 5.86 4.06
N ALA A 126 10.73 7.05 4.06
CA ALA A 126 12.15 7.25 4.34
C ALA A 126 12.52 6.75 5.75
N ASN A 127 11.66 6.97 6.75
CA ASN A 127 11.87 6.43 8.09
C ASN A 127 11.75 4.89 8.12
N ALA A 128 10.74 4.32 7.47
CA ALA A 128 10.51 2.86 7.48
C ALA A 128 11.58 2.08 6.69
N ASP A 129 12.02 2.60 5.56
CA ASP A 129 12.96 1.92 4.66
C ASP A 129 14.41 2.40 4.88
N GLY A 130 14.63 3.60 5.41
CA GLY A 130 15.94 4.14 5.78
C GLY A 130 16.70 3.25 6.76
N ILE A 131 16.00 2.68 7.74
CA ILE A 131 16.58 1.71 8.68
C ILE A 131 17.12 0.48 7.94
N LYS A 132 16.37 -0.04 6.98
CA LYS A 132 16.81 -1.21 6.18
C LYS A 132 18.00 -0.87 5.29
N PHE A 133 18.04 0.37 4.77
CA PHE A 133 19.15 0.88 3.97
C PHE A 133 20.45 0.98 4.80
N LEU A 134 20.35 1.56 6.01
CA LEU A 134 21.46 1.64 6.95
C LEU A 134 21.94 0.26 7.39
N LEU A 135 21.00 -0.64 7.75
CA LEU A 135 21.35 -2.01 8.11
C LEU A 135 22.03 -2.75 6.95
N GLY A 136 21.57 -2.53 5.70
CA GLY A 136 22.18 -3.12 4.50
C GLY A 136 23.59 -2.62 4.23
N ALA A 137 23.92 -1.39 4.66
CA ALA A 137 25.26 -0.84 4.53
C ALA A 137 26.27 -1.35 5.58
N TYR A 138 25.78 -1.67 6.80
CA TYR A 138 26.64 -2.03 7.94
C TYR A 138 26.54 -3.51 8.35
N MET A 139 25.52 -4.23 7.93
CA MET A 139 25.29 -5.63 8.31
C MET A 139 25.41 -6.57 7.10
N SER A 140 25.71 -7.84 7.39
CA SER A 140 25.67 -8.89 6.37
C SER A 140 24.25 -9.08 5.82
N PRO A 141 24.07 -9.59 4.58
CA PRO A 141 22.75 -9.91 4.03
C PRO A 141 21.91 -10.82 4.92
N ALA A 142 22.55 -11.72 5.66
CA ALA A 142 21.90 -12.58 6.64
C ALA A 142 21.30 -11.79 7.82
N GLY A 143 22.04 -10.81 8.35
CA GLY A 143 21.56 -9.94 9.43
C GLY A 143 20.38 -9.08 8.99
N VAL A 144 20.40 -8.54 7.77
CA VAL A 144 19.26 -7.79 7.21
C VAL A 144 18.04 -8.68 7.05
N ALA A 145 18.23 -9.93 6.63
CA ALA A 145 17.14 -10.90 6.51
C ALA A 145 16.52 -11.26 7.86
N GLN A 146 17.34 -11.45 8.91
CA GLN A 146 16.86 -11.70 10.27
C GLN A 146 16.08 -10.51 10.82
N PHE A 147 16.59 -9.28 10.67
CA PHE A 147 15.89 -8.08 11.06
C PHE A 147 14.55 -7.92 10.30
N GLY A 148 14.54 -8.24 9.01
CA GLY A 148 13.33 -8.26 8.19
C GLY A 148 12.28 -9.23 8.74
N ARG A 149 12.67 -10.44 9.16
CA ARG A 149 11.78 -11.43 9.79
C ARG A 149 11.26 -10.94 11.14
N ALA A 150 12.13 -10.41 12.00
CA ALA A 150 11.75 -9.89 13.31
C ALA A 150 10.71 -8.75 13.20
N THR A 151 10.85 -7.88 12.21
CA THR A 151 9.91 -6.76 11.98
C THR A 151 8.63 -7.17 11.25
N GLN A 152 8.58 -8.38 10.71
CA GLN A 152 7.41 -8.85 9.95
C GLN A 152 6.21 -9.13 10.86
N VAL A 153 6.42 -9.68 12.05
CA VAL A 153 5.33 -10.01 12.98
C VAL A 153 4.57 -8.77 13.45
N PRO A 154 5.21 -7.71 13.99
CA PRO A 154 4.52 -6.45 14.30
C PRO A 154 3.83 -5.83 13.08
N ARG A 155 4.41 -5.98 11.90
CA ARG A 155 3.81 -5.49 10.66
C ARG A 155 2.51 -6.22 10.31
N LEU A 156 2.44 -7.54 10.50
CA LEU A 156 1.21 -8.32 10.29
C LEU A 156 0.09 -7.86 11.22
N PHE A 157 0.38 -7.64 12.50
CA PHE A 157 -0.59 -7.07 13.44
C PHE A 157 -1.10 -5.70 12.99
N ARG A 158 -0.19 -4.83 12.61
CA ARG A 158 -0.55 -3.48 12.13
C ARG A 158 -1.41 -3.54 10.86
N GLN A 159 -1.08 -4.39 9.91
CA GLN A 159 -1.81 -4.51 8.65
C GLN A 159 -3.11 -5.30 8.79
N GLY A 160 -3.14 -6.34 9.62
CA GLY A 160 -4.29 -7.22 9.79
C GLY A 160 -5.36 -6.64 10.71
N ILE A 161 -4.98 -5.86 11.71
CA ILE A 161 -5.90 -5.36 12.73
C ILE A 161 -6.09 -3.84 12.59
N PHE A 162 -4.99 -3.07 12.68
CA PHE A 162 -5.10 -1.61 12.75
C PHE A 162 -5.53 -0.97 11.42
N ALA A 163 -5.01 -1.43 10.29
CA ALA A 163 -5.31 -0.82 9.01
C ALA A 163 -6.78 -0.99 8.58
N PRO A 164 -7.43 -2.15 8.73
CA PRO A 164 -8.87 -2.30 8.47
C PRO A 164 -9.72 -1.43 9.40
N VAL A 165 -9.40 -1.42 10.69
CA VAL A 165 -10.11 -0.63 11.69
C VAL A 165 -10.03 0.87 11.37
N SER A 166 -8.84 1.37 11.06
CA SER A 166 -8.64 2.78 10.68
C SER A 166 -9.40 3.17 9.41
N ARG A 167 -9.50 2.27 8.42
CA ARG A 167 -10.25 2.54 7.18
C ARG A 167 -11.74 2.75 7.41
N VAL A 168 -12.31 2.10 8.42
CA VAL A 168 -13.72 2.26 8.78
C VAL A 168 -13.93 3.46 9.70
N LEU A 169 -13.03 3.66 10.65
CA LEU A 169 -13.17 4.70 11.67
C LEU A 169 -12.88 6.10 11.14
N THR A 170 -11.92 6.26 10.24
CA THR A 170 -11.57 7.59 9.70
C THR A 170 -12.75 8.30 9.03
N PRO A 171 -13.53 7.65 8.16
CA PRO A 171 -14.74 8.27 7.60
C PRO A 171 -15.82 8.52 8.66
N ALA A 172 -16.02 7.60 9.61
CA ALA A 172 -17.02 7.73 10.66
C ALA A 172 -16.71 8.94 11.56
N TRP A 173 -15.46 9.10 11.99
CA TRP A 173 -15.04 10.26 12.77
C TRP A 173 -15.14 11.58 12.02
N SER A 174 -14.82 11.57 10.72
CA SER A 174 -14.97 12.76 9.88
C SER A 174 -16.44 13.21 9.80
N GLU A 175 -17.38 12.26 9.84
CA GLU A 175 -18.81 12.55 9.88
C GLU A 175 -19.25 13.05 11.24
N ASP A 176 -18.78 12.43 12.33
CA ASP A 176 -19.10 12.88 13.70
C ASP A 176 -18.57 14.29 13.97
N ILE A 177 -17.35 14.63 13.48
CA ILE A 177 -16.81 15.99 13.58
C ILE A 177 -17.71 16.98 12.84
N ARG A 178 -18.16 16.65 11.64
CA ARG A 178 -19.06 17.54 10.86
C ARG A 178 -20.40 17.76 11.56
N GLN A 179 -20.87 16.77 12.32
CA GLN A 179 -22.12 16.84 13.08
C GLN A 179 -21.94 17.43 14.49
N GLY A 180 -20.71 17.88 14.85
CA GLY A 180 -20.42 18.47 16.16
C GLY A 180 -20.47 17.47 17.32
N ARG A 181 -20.38 16.17 17.05
CA ARG A 181 -20.40 15.11 18.08
C ARG A 181 -19.03 14.98 18.75
N PRO A 182 -18.99 14.75 20.09
CA PRO A 182 -17.73 14.56 20.79
C PRO A 182 -17.10 13.21 20.40
N ILE A 183 -15.88 13.25 19.87
CA ILE A 183 -15.16 12.05 19.42
C ILE A 183 -14.42 11.38 20.58
N ALA A 184 -14.22 12.09 21.70
CA ALA A 184 -13.40 11.63 22.82
C ALA A 184 -13.81 10.24 23.32
N ALA A 185 -15.09 9.99 23.56
CA ALA A 185 -15.59 8.70 24.04
C ALA A 185 -15.39 7.56 23.03
N ALA A 186 -15.48 7.84 21.73
CA ALA A 186 -15.23 6.86 20.69
C ALA A 186 -13.73 6.55 20.55
N ALA A 187 -12.88 7.57 20.70
CA ALA A 187 -11.43 7.42 20.69
C ALA A 187 -10.94 6.61 21.91
N GLU A 188 -11.46 6.89 23.12
CA GLU A 188 -11.14 6.11 24.33
C GLU A 188 -11.48 4.63 24.19
N LYS A 189 -12.67 4.30 23.69
CA LYS A 189 -13.08 2.92 23.45
C LYS A 189 -12.18 2.22 22.44
N LEU A 190 -11.74 2.92 21.43
CA LEU A 190 -10.83 2.38 20.43
C LEU A 190 -9.43 2.13 21.01
N VAL A 191 -8.90 3.09 21.76
CA VAL A 191 -7.59 2.93 22.45
C VAL A 191 -7.67 1.75 23.40
N ALA A 192 -8.73 1.66 24.20
CA ALA A 192 -8.93 0.55 25.13
C ALA A 192 -9.01 -0.81 24.40
N ALA A 193 -9.80 -0.90 23.33
CA ALA A 193 -9.91 -2.13 22.53
C ALA A 193 -8.57 -2.53 21.89
N ASN A 194 -7.82 -1.57 21.35
CA ASN A 194 -6.49 -1.82 20.80
C ASN A 194 -5.50 -2.28 21.87
N THR A 195 -5.52 -1.65 23.04
CA THR A 195 -4.64 -1.99 24.17
C THR A 195 -4.91 -3.43 24.63
N VAL A 196 -6.17 -3.79 24.83
CA VAL A 196 -6.55 -5.14 25.27
C VAL A 196 -6.14 -6.21 24.23
N LEU A 197 -6.16 -5.90 22.94
CA LEU A 197 -5.81 -6.86 21.90
C LEU A 197 -4.29 -6.97 21.67
N VAL A 198 -3.60 -5.84 21.74
CA VAL A 198 -2.17 -5.75 21.37
C VAL A 198 -1.26 -6.19 22.52
N TRP A 199 -1.56 -5.80 23.74
CA TRP A 199 -0.71 -6.13 24.90
C TRP A 199 -0.52 -7.64 25.11
N PRO A 200 -1.56 -8.48 25.12
CA PRO A 200 -1.38 -9.93 25.26
C PRO A 200 -0.56 -10.53 24.13
N ALA A 201 -0.76 -10.05 22.89
CA ALA A 201 -0.02 -10.53 21.74
C ALA A 201 1.48 -10.21 21.83
N PHE A 202 1.85 -9.00 22.28
CA PHE A 202 3.26 -8.63 22.46
C PHE A 202 3.88 -9.34 23.68
N LEU A 203 3.12 -9.52 24.77
CA LEU A 203 3.59 -10.32 25.93
C LEU A 203 3.84 -11.78 25.55
N ALA A 204 2.91 -12.40 24.80
CA ALA A 204 3.10 -13.76 24.30
C ALA A 204 4.34 -13.88 23.39
N MET A 205 4.55 -12.90 22.50
CA MET A 205 5.76 -12.85 21.68
C MET A 205 7.03 -12.67 22.50
N GLY A 206 6.99 -11.84 23.55
CA GLY A 206 8.10 -11.67 24.46
C GLY A 206 8.48 -12.97 25.21
N LEU A 207 7.48 -13.72 25.64
CA LEU A 207 7.68 -15.02 26.30
C LEU A 207 8.23 -16.12 25.36
N ILE A 208 7.88 -16.07 24.07
CA ILE A 208 8.35 -17.03 23.07
C ILE A 208 9.75 -16.64 22.54
N ALA A 209 10.14 -15.39 22.67
CA ALA A 209 11.42 -14.88 22.16
C ALA A 209 12.62 -15.19 23.06
N GLU A 210 12.44 -15.89 24.18
CA GLU A 210 13.58 -16.37 24.95
C GLU A 210 14.40 -17.39 24.13
N PRO A 211 15.74 -17.26 24.11
CA PRO A 211 16.64 -18.11 23.31
C PRO A 211 16.71 -19.53 23.83
#